data_5a59cb5ae3e2b7357499f9383bc4a90b
#
_entry.id   5a59cb5ae3e2b7357499f9383bc4a90b
#
_cell.length_a   1.000
_cell.length_b   1.000
_cell.length_c   1.000
_cell.angle_alpha   90.00
_cell.angle_beta   90.00
_cell.angle_gamma   90.00
#
_symmetry.space_group_name_H-M   'P 1'
#
loop_
_entity.id
_entity.type
_entity.pdbx_description
1 polymer ?
#
loop_
_entity_poly.entity_id
_entity_poly.type
_entity_poly.pdbx_seq_one_letter_code
_entity_poly.pdbx_strand_id
1 'polypeptide(L)'
;MPFTVEKAARDDGSMSPTPSSPNPEMYVLDSPYELDRWRPLAQWLLYVPHGLIVRALQSVSSVVFVIYWVIFLATGSLNRGLYGLMAMIERYGARSGAFLVGHSEVYPPFDFGMGPADNGAYAPVRLNLPDLPETVSRKAALNVLLAIPHYIVVAVYAIGAVVVRTIGWFSVLFTGRWPVAMRDWL
;
A
#
# COMPACT_ATOMS: atom_id res chain seq x y z
N MET A 1 -53.63 36.11 24.87
CA MET A 1 -52.56 35.33 25.53
C MET A 1 -52.07 34.31 24.54
N PRO A 2 -50.90 34.48 23.93
CA PRO A 2 -50.37 33.49 23.00
C PRO A 2 -49.48 32.48 23.75
N PHE A 3 -49.76 31.22 23.51
CA PHE A 3 -48.94 30.10 23.98
C PHE A 3 -47.60 30.09 23.25
N THR A 4 -46.55 30.29 23.99
CA THR A 4 -45.17 30.10 23.51
C THR A 4 -44.85 28.61 23.60
N VAL A 5 -44.75 27.95 22.45
CA VAL A 5 -44.22 26.57 22.38
C VAL A 5 -42.72 26.68 22.41
N GLU A 6 -42.12 26.38 23.54
CA GLU A 6 -40.69 26.20 23.71
C GLU A 6 -40.26 24.91 23.02
N LYS A 7 -39.64 25.09 21.87
CA LYS A 7 -39.06 24.01 21.08
C LYS A 7 -37.81 23.50 21.80
N ALA A 8 -37.98 22.41 22.56
CA ALA A 8 -36.88 21.66 23.12
C ALA A 8 -35.89 21.30 22.01
N ALA A 9 -34.73 21.91 22.05
CA ALA A 9 -33.58 21.52 21.23
C ALA A 9 -33.27 20.06 21.56
N ARG A 10 -33.52 19.18 20.60
CA ARG A 10 -32.94 17.84 20.63
C ARG A 10 -31.42 18.03 20.56
N ASP A 11 -30.81 17.68 21.64
CA ASP A 11 -29.35 17.46 21.71
C ASP A 11 -29.03 16.32 20.73
N ASP A 12 -28.71 16.69 19.51
CA ASP A 12 -28.11 15.78 18.54
C ASP A 12 -26.77 15.41 19.13
N GLY A 13 -26.77 14.26 19.81
CA GLY A 13 -25.53 13.60 20.19
C GLY A 13 -24.71 13.34 18.93
N SER A 14 -24.07 14.39 18.43
CA SER A 14 -22.96 14.24 17.50
C SER A 14 -21.95 13.36 18.21
N MET A 15 -21.98 12.06 17.91
CA MET A 15 -20.90 11.17 18.24
C MET A 15 -19.63 11.85 17.69
N SER A 16 -18.90 12.47 18.58
CA SER A 16 -17.51 12.81 18.31
C SER A 16 -16.87 11.55 17.78
N PRO A 17 -16.19 11.57 16.63
CA PRO A 17 -15.52 10.38 16.14
C PRO A 17 -14.63 9.88 17.27
N THR A 18 -14.89 8.64 17.70
CA THR A 18 -14.06 7.94 18.65
C THR A 18 -12.61 8.13 18.20
N PRO A 19 -11.69 8.57 19.05
CA PRO A 19 -10.30 8.73 18.62
C PRO A 19 -9.87 7.42 18.00
N SER A 20 -9.53 7.48 16.71
CA SER A 20 -9.08 6.37 15.91
C SER A 20 -8.02 5.59 16.70
N SER A 21 -8.11 4.27 16.67
CA SER A 21 -7.14 3.36 17.25
C SER A 21 -5.72 3.87 17.03
N PRO A 22 -4.78 3.65 17.98
CA PRO A 22 -3.41 4.15 17.88
C PRO A 22 -2.59 3.57 16.70
N ASN A 23 -3.18 2.68 15.92
CA ASN A 23 -2.62 2.22 14.65
C ASN A 23 -3.36 2.91 13.50
N PRO A 24 -2.78 3.94 12.87
CA PRO A 24 -3.29 4.44 11.59
C PRO A 24 -3.30 3.26 10.61
N GLU A 25 -4.38 3.14 9.84
CA GLU A 25 -4.49 2.10 8.82
C GLU A 25 -3.22 2.07 7.97
N MET A 26 -2.52 0.94 8.02
CA MET A 26 -1.19 0.82 7.44
C MET A 26 -1.25 0.85 5.90
N TYR A 27 -2.31 0.30 5.35
CA TYR A 27 -2.56 0.27 3.91
C TYR A 27 -4.02 0.59 3.62
N VAL A 28 -4.25 1.61 2.81
CA VAL A 28 -5.58 1.99 2.34
C VAL A 28 -5.59 1.90 0.82
N LEU A 29 -6.55 1.19 0.27
CA LEU A 29 -6.79 1.04 -1.15
C LEU A 29 -8.24 1.38 -1.46
N ASP A 30 -8.45 2.47 -2.21
CA ASP A 30 -9.73 2.85 -2.76
C ASP A 30 -9.78 2.47 -4.25
N SER A 31 -10.61 1.48 -4.57
CA SER A 31 -10.62 0.85 -5.88
C SER A 31 -12.01 0.76 -6.49
N PRO A 32 -12.25 1.31 -7.70
CA PRO A 32 -13.52 1.26 -8.40
C PRO A 32 -13.86 -0.15 -8.89
N TYR A 33 -15.17 -0.47 -8.98
CA TYR A 33 -15.66 -1.74 -9.51
C TYR A 33 -15.91 -1.72 -11.02
N GLU A 34 -16.24 -0.55 -11.57
CA GLU A 34 -16.50 -0.37 -12.99
C GLU A 34 -15.34 0.35 -13.66
N LEU A 35 -14.83 -0.20 -14.73
CA LEU A 35 -13.68 0.30 -15.47
C LEU A 35 -14.00 0.34 -16.97
N ASP A 36 -13.46 1.33 -17.66
CA ASP A 36 -13.52 1.38 -19.12
C ASP A 36 -12.82 0.17 -19.74
N ARG A 37 -13.44 -0.49 -20.72
CA ARG A 37 -12.92 -1.72 -21.35
C ARG A 37 -11.55 -1.57 -22.00
N TRP A 38 -11.23 -0.39 -22.52
CA TRP A 38 -9.92 -0.10 -23.14
C TRP A 38 -8.81 0.12 -22.11
N ARG A 39 -9.17 0.40 -20.87
CA ARG A 39 -8.25 0.72 -19.78
C ARG A 39 -7.16 -0.31 -19.52
N PRO A 40 -7.45 -1.61 -19.49
CA PRO A 40 -6.40 -2.61 -19.23
C PRO A 40 -5.24 -2.50 -20.23
N LEU A 41 -5.51 -2.15 -21.48
CA LEU A 41 -4.48 -1.96 -22.50
C LEU A 41 -3.70 -0.65 -22.28
N ALA A 42 -4.41 0.45 -22.03
CA ALA A 42 -3.78 1.74 -21.81
C ALA A 42 -2.98 1.77 -20.49
N GLN A 43 -3.51 1.21 -19.42
CA GLN A 43 -2.80 1.14 -18.13
C GLN A 43 -1.49 0.36 -18.24
N TRP A 44 -1.49 -0.73 -18.99
CA TRP A 44 -0.26 -1.50 -19.23
C TRP A 44 0.80 -0.65 -19.94
N LEU A 45 0.42 0.10 -20.98
CA LEU A 45 1.34 0.98 -21.71
C LEU A 45 1.82 2.14 -20.83
N LEU A 46 0.90 2.77 -20.09
CA LEU A 46 1.20 3.90 -19.19
C LEU A 46 2.04 3.45 -17.98
N TYR A 47 1.98 2.17 -17.60
CA TYR A 47 2.80 1.63 -16.53
C TYR A 47 4.28 1.46 -16.91
N VAL A 48 4.61 1.39 -18.19
CA VAL A 48 6.01 1.13 -18.64
C VAL A 48 7.05 2.02 -17.94
N PRO A 49 6.89 3.36 -17.86
CA PRO A 49 7.88 4.19 -17.18
C PRO A 49 7.96 3.88 -15.67
N HIS A 50 6.82 3.63 -15.03
CA HIS A 50 6.81 3.21 -13.62
C HIS A 50 7.45 1.85 -13.42
N GLY A 51 7.21 0.90 -14.31
CA GLY A 51 7.78 -0.44 -14.26
C GLY A 51 9.31 -0.43 -14.34
N LEU A 52 9.88 0.43 -15.17
CA LEU A 52 11.34 0.62 -15.25
C LEU A 52 11.89 1.19 -13.94
N ILE A 53 11.22 2.21 -13.38
CA ILE A 53 11.62 2.82 -12.10
C ILE A 53 11.48 1.79 -10.96
N VAL A 54 10.36 1.09 -10.87
CA VAL A 54 10.14 0.05 -9.85
C VAL A 54 11.24 -1.02 -9.93
N ARG A 55 11.56 -1.49 -11.14
CA ARG A 55 12.63 -2.49 -11.32
C ARG A 55 14.00 -1.97 -10.85
N ALA A 56 14.33 -0.73 -11.18
CA ALA A 56 15.58 -0.09 -10.71
C ALA A 56 15.57 0.05 -9.18
N LEU A 57 14.48 0.55 -8.60
CA LEU A 57 14.32 0.72 -7.16
C LEU A 57 14.37 -0.62 -6.40
N GLN A 58 13.77 -1.67 -6.92
CA GLN A 58 13.83 -3.01 -6.32
C GLN A 58 15.26 -3.58 -6.32
N SER A 59 16.02 -3.32 -7.38
CA SER A 59 17.45 -3.70 -7.41
C SER A 59 18.26 -2.96 -6.35
N VAL A 60 18.01 -1.65 -6.19
CA VAL A 60 18.60 -0.83 -5.12
C VAL A 60 18.15 -1.33 -3.74
N SER A 61 16.87 -1.61 -3.57
CA SER A 61 16.30 -2.11 -2.30
C SER A 61 16.99 -3.37 -1.82
N SER A 62 17.28 -4.30 -2.71
CA SER A 62 17.99 -5.55 -2.36
C SER A 62 19.37 -5.28 -1.77
N VAL A 63 20.13 -4.37 -2.37
CA VAL A 63 21.45 -3.96 -1.87
C VAL A 63 21.32 -3.22 -0.54
N VAL A 64 20.41 -2.25 -0.47
CA VAL A 64 20.14 -1.45 0.74
C VAL A 64 19.72 -2.35 1.89
N PHE A 65 18.88 -3.35 1.65
CA PHE A 65 18.44 -4.32 2.67
C PHE A 65 19.65 -5.07 3.26
N VAL A 66 20.56 -5.56 2.43
CA VAL A 66 21.78 -6.27 2.91
C VAL A 66 22.65 -5.32 3.74
N ILE A 67 22.88 -4.10 3.27
CA ILE A 67 23.66 -3.09 3.99
C ILE A 67 22.99 -2.77 5.35
N TYR A 68 21.68 -2.54 5.33
CA TYR A 68 20.89 -2.25 6.52
C TYR A 68 20.99 -3.38 7.55
N TRP A 69 20.87 -4.61 7.09
CA TRP A 69 20.94 -5.81 7.94
C TRP A 69 22.34 -5.99 8.55
N VAL A 70 23.42 -5.78 7.74
CA VAL A 70 24.81 -5.85 8.24
C VAL A 70 25.09 -4.76 9.27
N ILE A 71 24.66 -3.52 9.00
CA ILE A 71 24.79 -2.41 9.98
C ILE A 71 24.08 -2.76 11.26
N PHE A 72 22.85 -3.27 11.18
CA PHE A 72 22.08 -3.66 12.36
C PHE A 72 22.76 -4.77 13.16
N LEU A 73 23.29 -5.79 12.48
CA LEU A 73 24.06 -6.87 13.15
C LEU A 73 25.31 -6.32 13.86
N ALA A 74 26.05 -5.43 13.21
CA ALA A 74 27.29 -4.88 13.75
C ALA A 74 27.04 -3.91 14.91
N THR A 75 26.08 -2.99 14.77
CA THR A 75 25.87 -1.87 15.70
C THR A 75 24.73 -2.11 16.68
N GLY A 76 23.75 -2.94 16.34
CA GLY A 76 22.49 -3.12 17.08
C GLY A 76 21.53 -1.93 16.93
N SER A 77 21.84 -0.97 16.06
CA SER A 77 21.03 0.22 15.82
C SER A 77 20.39 0.20 14.45
N LEU A 78 19.17 0.73 14.36
CA LEU A 78 18.45 0.85 13.11
C LEU A 78 18.75 2.20 12.45
N ASN A 79 19.16 2.19 11.19
CA ASN A 79 19.44 3.41 10.44
C ASN A 79 18.16 4.01 9.85
N ARG A 80 17.75 5.18 10.36
CA ARG A 80 16.53 5.88 9.93
C ARG A 80 16.55 6.29 8.46
N GLY A 81 17.71 6.68 7.93
CA GLY A 81 17.83 7.08 6.53
C GLY A 81 17.61 5.91 5.57
N LEU A 82 18.24 4.77 5.84
CA LEU A 82 18.04 3.55 5.04
C LEU A 82 16.60 3.03 5.16
N TYR A 83 16.01 3.10 6.35
CA TYR A 83 14.60 2.75 6.53
C TYR A 83 13.67 3.66 5.73
N GLY A 84 13.90 4.97 5.77
CA GLY A 84 13.12 5.93 4.98
C GLY A 84 13.23 5.69 3.48
N LEU A 85 14.41 5.30 2.98
CA LEU A 85 14.61 4.91 1.60
C LEU A 85 13.81 3.66 1.23
N MET A 86 13.84 2.62 2.08
CA MET A 86 13.05 1.41 1.86
C MET A 86 11.55 1.71 1.89
N ALA A 87 11.10 2.54 2.83
CA ALA A 87 9.72 2.98 2.92
C ALA A 87 9.25 3.70 1.64
N MET A 88 10.08 4.56 1.07
CA MET A 88 9.82 5.23 -0.20
C MET A 88 9.69 4.22 -1.34
N ILE A 89 10.59 3.24 -1.44
CA ILE A 89 10.57 2.22 -2.49
C ILE A 89 9.28 1.38 -2.42
N GLU A 90 8.92 0.93 -1.23
CA GLU A 90 7.69 0.13 -1.02
C GLU A 90 6.43 0.95 -1.35
N ARG A 91 6.37 2.21 -0.94
CA ARG A 91 5.26 3.11 -1.24
C ARG A 91 5.12 3.36 -2.73
N TYR A 92 6.22 3.65 -3.41
CA TYR A 92 6.22 3.84 -4.86
C TYR A 92 5.76 2.56 -5.59
N GLY A 93 6.24 1.40 -5.16
CA GLY A 93 5.84 0.10 -5.68
C GLY A 93 4.34 -0.18 -5.47
N ALA A 94 3.82 0.08 -4.27
CA ALA A 94 2.40 -0.10 -3.96
C ALA A 94 1.49 0.78 -4.82
N ARG A 95 1.82 2.07 -4.96
CA ARG A 95 1.05 3.02 -5.78
C ARG A 95 1.05 2.64 -7.26
N SER A 96 2.21 2.39 -7.82
CA SER A 96 2.35 2.00 -9.23
C SER A 96 1.79 0.61 -9.52
N GLY A 97 1.93 -0.32 -8.57
CA GLY A 97 1.34 -1.66 -8.65
C GLY A 97 -0.19 -1.62 -8.66
N ALA A 98 -0.82 -0.84 -7.78
CA ALA A 98 -2.27 -0.69 -7.75
C ALA A 98 -2.82 -0.11 -9.07
N PHE A 99 -2.11 0.84 -9.68
CA PHE A 99 -2.44 1.33 -11.01
C PHE A 99 -2.35 0.22 -12.06
N LEU A 100 -1.25 -0.53 -12.09
CA LEU A 100 -1.05 -1.62 -13.06
C LEU A 100 -2.13 -2.70 -12.98
N VAL A 101 -2.61 -3.03 -11.78
CA VAL A 101 -3.63 -4.08 -11.59
C VAL A 101 -5.07 -3.57 -11.79
N GLY A 102 -5.25 -2.27 -12.07
CA GLY A 102 -6.57 -1.69 -12.29
C GLY A 102 -7.32 -1.31 -11.00
N HIS A 103 -6.65 -1.29 -9.85
CA HIS A 103 -7.25 -0.86 -8.59
C HIS A 103 -7.32 0.67 -8.47
N SER A 104 -6.65 1.41 -9.33
CA SER A 104 -6.76 2.86 -9.42
C SER A 104 -6.88 3.32 -10.85
N GLU A 105 -7.71 4.32 -11.04
CA GLU A 105 -7.87 5.00 -12.31
C GLU A 105 -6.92 6.19 -12.46
N VAL A 106 -6.45 6.72 -11.34
CA VAL A 106 -5.57 7.88 -11.30
C VAL A 106 -4.14 7.44 -11.61
N TYR A 107 -3.49 8.16 -12.52
CA TYR A 107 -2.09 7.92 -12.84
C TYR A 107 -1.21 8.22 -11.61
N PRO A 108 -0.33 7.30 -11.19
CA PRO A 108 0.47 7.51 -9.99
C PRO A 108 1.51 8.62 -10.20
N PRO A 109 1.75 9.46 -9.18
CA PRO A 109 2.77 10.48 -9.25
C PRO A 109 4.17 9.88 -9.17
N PHE A 110 5.16 10.55 -9.76
CA PHE A 110 6.58 10.28 -9.56
C PHE A 110 7.04 10.90 -8.23
N ASP A 111 6.56 10.33 -7.13
CA ASP A 111 6.84 10.82 -5.78
C ASP A 111 7.81 9.89 -5.05
N PHE A 112 8.94 10.47 -4.64
CA PHE A 112 10.05 9.79 -3.95
C PHE A 112 10.22 10.34 -2.52
N GLY A 113 9.13 10.74 -1.88
CA GLY A 113 9.14 11.20 -0.50
C GLY A 113 9.63 10.13 0.46
N MET A 114 10.72 10.40 1.18
CA MET A 114 11.29 9.51 2.17
C MET A 114 10.56 9.65 3.51
N GLY A 115 10.57 8.57 4.31
CA GLY A 115 9.99 8.55 5.65
C GLY A 115 8.92 7.48 5.83
N PRO A 116 8.56 7.14 7.06
CA PRO A 116 7.59 6.09 7.35
C PRO A 116 6.16 6.52 7.00
N ALA A 117 5.80 7.77 7.26
CA ALA A 117 4.47 8.29 6.98
C ALA A 117 4.25 8.58 5.49
N ASP A 118 3.06 8.28 5.01
CA ASP A 118 2.62 8.66 3.67
C ASP A 118 2.33 10.17 3.61
N ASN A 119 2.84 10.84 2.58
CA ASN A 119 2.64 12.27 2.37
C ASN A 119 1.28 12.65 1.76
N GLY A 120 0.42 11.65 1.48
CA GLY A 120 -0.89 11.86 0.87
C GLY A 120 -0.87 12.25 -0.61
N ALA A 121 0.28 12.17 -1.29
CA ALA A 121 0.41 12.57 -2.69
C ALA A 121 -0.45 11.73 -3.66
N TYR A 122 -0.93 10.57 -3.24
CA TYR A 122 -1.75 9.68 -4.04
C TYR A 122 -2.93 9.14 -3.23
N ALA A 123 -4.07 9.77 -3.36
CA ALA A 123 -5.27 9.45 -2.57
C ALA A 123 -5.75 7.98 -2.70
N PRO A 124 -5.71 7.33 -3.91
CA PRO A 124 -6.20 5.97 -4.05
C PRO A 124 -5.41 4.92 -3.25
N VAL A 125 -4.13 5.17 -2.97
CA VAL A 125 -3.28 4.23 -2.24
C VAL A 125 -2.42 4.99 -1.24
N ARG A 126 -2.61 4.69 0.03
CA ARG A 126 -1.77 5.20 1.12
C ARG A 126 -1.08 4.04 1.83
N LEU A 127 0.20 4.18 2.05
CA LEU A 127 1.01 3.21 2.77
C LEU A 127 1.79 3.92 3.88
N ASN A 128 1.33 3.73 5.11
CA ASN A 128 2.01 4.17 6.30
C ASN A 128 2.81 3.01 6.88
N LEU A 129 4.08 3.22 7.12
CA LEU A 129 4.93 2.26 7.81
C LEU A 129 5.11 2.69 9.26
N PRO A 130 5.26 1.75 10.20
CA PRO A 130 5.47 2.09 11.60
C PRO A 130 6.78 2.85 11.79
N ASP A 131 6.81 3.73 12.77
CA ASP A 131 8.05 4.36 13.18
C ASP A 131 9.05 3.33 13.70
N LEU A 132 10.34 3.61 13.48
CA LEU A 132 11.38 2.75 14.01
C LEU A 132 11.40 2.82 15.54
N PRO A 133 11.39 1.67 16.22
CA PRO A 133 11.57 1.65 17.66
C PRO A 133 12.97 2.17 18.05
N GLU A 134 13.06 2.80 19.21
CA GLU A 134 14.33 3.37 19.70
C GLU A 134 15.38 2.29 19.98
N THR A 135 14.92 1.13 20.45
CA THR A 135 15.79 0.00 20.80
C THR A 135 15.26 -1.30 20.23
N VAL A 136 16.11 -2.06 19.59
CA VAL A 136 15.80 -3.39 19.07
C VAL A 136 16.90 -4.38 19.45
N SER A 137 16.49 -5.54 19.94
CA SER A 137 17.47 -6.61 20.21
C SER A 137 18.12 -7.09 18.91
N ARG A 138 19.44 -7.28 18.91
CA ARG A 138 20.17 -7.86 17.76
C ARG A 138 19.64 -9.24 17.34
N LYS A 139 18.98 -9.95 18.26
CA LYS A 139 18.30 -11.22 17.93
C LYS A 139 17.19 -11.05 16.88
N ALA A 140 16.65 -9.84 16.75
CA ALA A 140 15.67 -9.54 15.70
C ALA A 140 16.25 -9.70 14.27
N ALA A 141 17.58 -9.65 14.10
CA ALA A 141 18.19 -9.98 12.83
C ALA A 141 17.92 -11.42 12.36
N LEU A 142 17.66 -12.34 13.30
CA LEU A 142 17.30 -13.72 13.02
C LEU A 142 15.86 -13.85 12.46
N ASN A 143 15.03 -12.80 12.60
CA ASN A 143 13.69 -12.79 12.03
C ASN A 143 13.72 -12.97 10.52
N VAL A 144 14.81 -12.58 9.84
CA VAL A 144 15.00 -12.84 8.40
C VAL A 144 14.95 -14.33 8.10
N LEU A 145 15.58 -15.16 8.95
CA LEU A 145 15.54 -16.63 8.80
C LEU A 145 14.15 -17.18 9.12
N LEU A 146 13.51 -16.66 10.18
CA LEU A 146 12.16 -17.05 10.56
C LEU A 146 11.11 -16.63 9.52
N ALA A 147 11.43 -15.64 8.69
CA ALA A 147 10.55 -15.21 7.59
C ALA A 147 10.56 -16.17 6.39
N ILE A 148 11.54 -17.09 6.27
CA ILE A 148 11.62 -18.01 5.12
C ILE A 148 10.34 -18.82 4.91
N PRO A 149 9.76 -19.50 5.91
CA PRO A 149 8.50 -20.22 5.70
C PRO A 149 7.34 -19.28 5.32
N HIS A 150 7.34 -18.06 5.83
CA HIS A 150 6.36 -17.05 5.45
C HIS A 150 6.49 -16.65 3.98
N TYR A 151 7.71 -16.47 3.48
CA TYR A 151 7.94 -16.17 2.06
C TYR A 151 7.46 -17.28 1.13
N ILE A 152 7.50 -18.55 1.54
CA ILE A 152 6.95 -19.66 0.76
C ILE A 152 5.43 -19.49 0.62
N VAL A 153 4.73 -19.16 1.71
CA VAL A 153 3.29 -18.90 1.70
C VAL A 153 2.97 -17.70 0.80
N VAL A 154 3.71 -16.60 0.96
CA VAL A 154 3.55 -15.40 0.13
C VAL A 154 3.79 -15.71 -1.36
N ALA A 155 4.76 -16.56 -1.68
CA ALA A 155 5.02 -16.96 -3.08
C ALA A 155 3.84 -17.73 -3.68
N VAL A 156 3.20 -18.62 -2.91
CA VAL A 156 1.98 -19.35 -3.36
C VAL A 156 0.84 -18.37 -3.59
N TYR A 157 0.63 -17.41 -2.66
CA TYR A 157 -0.35 -16.34 -2.85
C TYR A 157 -0.07 -15.48 -4.07
N ALA A 158 1.20 -15.13 -4.31
CA ALA A 158 1.60 -14.35 -5.47
C ALA A 158 1.28 -15.06 -6.80
N ILE A 159 1.49 -16.36 -6.86
CA ILE A 159 1.09 -17.16 -8.04
C ILE A 159 -0.44 -17.10 -8.24
N GLY A 160 -1.22 -17.30 -7.18
CA GLY A 160 -2.67 -17.17 -7.21
C GLY A 160 -3.11 -15.77 -7.66
N ALA A 161 -2.48 -14.73 -7.14
CA ALA A 161 -2.77 -13.34 -7.51
C ALA A 161 -2.51 -13.06 -8.99
N VAL A 162 -1.42 -13.62 -9.58
CA VAL A 162 -1.15 -13.50 -11.02
C VAL A 162 -2.27 -14.15 -11.84
N VAL A 163 -2.75 -15.34 -11.45
CA VAL A 163 -3.84 -16.04 -12.14
C VAL A 163 -5.13 -15.23 -12.06
N VAL A 164 -5.54 -14.83 -10.86
CA VAL A 164 -6.76 -14.05 -10.61
C VAL A 164 -6.72 -12.71 -11.36
N ARG A 165 -5.58 -12.04 -11.33
CA ARG A 165 -5.37 -10.80 -12.06
C ARG A 165 -5.51 -11.00 -13.56
N THR A 166 -4.93 -12.06 -14.12
CA THR A 166 -5.01 -12.35 -15.54
C THR A 166 -6.46 -12.57 -15.97
N ILE A 167 -7.22 -13.35 -15.21
CA ILE A 167 -8.65 -13.57 -15.46
C ILE A 167 -9.42 -12.25 -15.33
N GLY A 168 -9.15 -11.46 -14.30
CA GLY A 168 -9.76 -10.14 -14.09
C GLY A 168 -9.47 -9.17 -15.24
N TRP A 169 -8.24 -9.16 -15.74
CA TRP A 169 -7.85 -8.34 -16.89
C TRP A 169 -8.69 -8.67 -18.14
N PHE A 170 -8.84 -9.96 -18.46
CA PHE A 170 -9.72 -10.38 -19.56
C PHE A 170 -11.19 -10.04 -19.26
N SER A 171 -11.65 -10.23 -18.03
CA SER A 171 -13.01 -9.87 -17.65
C SER A 171 -13.30 -8.39 -17.90
N VAL A 172 -12.42 -7.49 -17.45
CA VAL A 172 -12.58 -6.05 -17.69
C VAL A 172 -12.55 -5.73 -19.18
N LEU A 173 -11.65 -6.34 -19.94
CA LEU A 173 -11.53 -6.12 -21.37
C LEU A 173 -12.82 -6.46 -22.14
N PHE A 174 -13.50 -7.56 -21.77
CA PHE A 174 -14.71 -7.99 -22.44
C PHE A 174 -16.00 -7.43 -21.86
N THR A 175 -16.07 -7.27 -20.53
CA THR A 175 -17.32 -6.91 -19.82
C THR A 175 -17.32 -5.49 -19.25
N GLY A 176 -16.16 -4.86 -19.09
CA GLY A 176 -16.01 -3.58 -18.39
C GLY A 176 -16.10 -3.69 -16.85
N ARG A 177 -16.12 -4.91 -16.30
CA ARG A 177 -16.31 -5.13 -14.85
C ARG A 177 -15.32 -6.12 -14.28
N TRP A 178 -14.84 -5.82 -13.07
CA TRP A 178 -14.12 -6.78 -12.26
C TRP A 178 -15.10 -7.75 -11.60
N PRO A 179 -14.84 -9.08 -11.64
CA PRO A 179 -15.57 -10.01 -10.81
C PRO A 179 -15.32 -9.70 -9.33
N VAL A 180 -16.37 -9.38 -8.58
CA VAL A 180 -16.27 -8.91 -7.18
C VAL A 180 -15.44 -9.88 -6.33
N ALA A 181 -15.76 -11.16 -6.36
CA ALA A 181 -15.06 -12.18 -5.56
C ALA A 181 -13.56 -12.28 -5.87
N MET A 182 -13.14 -12.04 -7.11
CA MET A 182 -11.73 -12.07 -7.51
C MET A 182 -10.99 -10.81 -7.07
N ARG A 183 -11.68 -9.67 -7.09
CA ARG A 183 -11.13 -8.40 -6.64
C ARG A 183 -10.91 -8.39 -5.14
N ASP A 184 -11.90 -8.85 -4.38
CA ASP A 184 -11.85 -8.87 -2.91
C ASP A 184 -10.81 -9.88 -2.38
N TRP A 185 -10.39 -10.81 -3.24
CA TRP A 185 -9.33 -11.77 -2.90
C TRP A 185 -7.93 -11.20 -3.13
N LEU A 186 -7.74 -10.25 -4.07
CA LEU A 186 -6.46 -9.60 -4.37
C LEU A 186 -6.09 -8.55 -3.33
#